data_7e6cc79246de9f907763c30752789923
#
_entry.id   7e6cc79246de9f907763c30752789923
#
_cell.length_a   1.000
_cell.length_b   1.000
_cell.length_c   1.000
_cell.angle_alpha   90.00
_cell.angle_beta   90.00
_cell.angle_gamma   90.00
#
_symmetry.space_group_name_H-M   'P 1'
#
loop_
_entity.id
_entity.type
_entity.pdbx_description
1 polymer ?
#
loop_
_entity_poly.entity_id
_entity_poly.type
_entity_poly.pdbx_seq_one_letter_code
_entity_poly.pdbx_strand_id
1 'polypeptide(L)' 'MRRSIGLIFVVMLVIGSQRAWALANPASVFCAQSGGKSEIRKGARGQYGVCRLPDGRVVDEWAYFRAMRGRAR' A
#
# COMPACT_ATOMS: atom_id res chain seq x y z
N MET A 1 -25.31 -12.06 -25.51
CA MET A 1 -25.73 -11.05 -24.55
C MET A 1 -25.57 -11.47 -23.11
N ARG A 2 -26.09 -12.63 -22.75
CA ARG A 2 -26.02 -13.09 -21.36
C ARG A 2 -24.60 -13.34 -20.87
N ARG A 3 -23.72 -13.74 -21.77
CA ARG A 3 -22.32 -14.02 -21.42
C ARG A 3 -21.54 -12.77 -21.04
N SER A 4 -21.92 -11.63 -21.62
CA SER A 4 -21.23 -10.37 -21.33
C SER A 4 -21.47 -9.91 -19.89
N ILE A 5 -22.63 -10.15 -19.35
CA ILE A 5 -22.97 -9.76 -17.99
C ILE A 5 -22.12 -10.52 -16.99
N GLY A 6 -21.89 -11.82 -17.20
CA GLY A 6 -21.07 -12.63 -16.31
C GLY A 6 -19.62 -12.15 -16.25
N LEU A 7 -19.08 -11.75 -17.39
CA LEU A 7 -17.69 -11.26 -17.44
C LEU A 7 -17.51 -9.96 -16.67
N ILE A 8 -18.49 -9.07 -16.73
CA ILE A 8 -18.43 -7.80 -16.00
C ILE A 8 -18.40 -8.05 -14.50
N PHE A 9 -19.17 -9.01 -14.02
CA PHE A 9 -19.19 -9.35 -12.59
C PHE A 9 -17.83 -9.78 -12.09
N VAL A 10 -17.15 -10.64 -12.83
CA VAL A 10 -15.83 -11.15 -12.43
C VAL A 10 -14.82 -10.01 -12.29
N VAL A 11 -14.82 -9.08 -13.24
CA VAL A 11 -13.90 -7.94 -13.21
C VAL A 11 -14.14 -7.07 -11.98
N MET A 12 -15.39 -6.82 -11.62
CA MET A 12 -15.71 -5.99 -10.45
C MET A 12 -15.23 -6.62 -9.15
N LEU A 13 -15.33 -7.93 -9.01
CA LEU A 13 -14.88 -8.62 -7.81
C LEU A 13 -13.37 -8.47 -7.61
N VAL A 14 -12.59 -8.56 -8.68
CA VAL A 14 -11.14 -8.41 -8.60
C VAL A 14 -10.76 -7.01 -8.13
N ILE A 15 -11.40 -5.99 -8.69
CA ILE A 15 -11.15 -4.60 -8.30
C ILE A 15 -11.51 -4.37 -6.83
N GLY A 16 -12.61 -4.94 -6.37
CA GLY A 16 -13.03 -4.82 -4.98
C GLY A 16 -12.02 -5.39 -4.00
N SER A 17 -11.43 -6.53 -4.33
CA SER A 17 -10.41 -7.15 -3.48
C SER A 17 -9.17 -6.28 -3.34
N GLN A 18 -8.74 -5.65 -4.41
CA GLN A 18 -7.57 -4.78 -4.39
C GLN A 18 -7.80 -3.54 -3.53
N ARG A 19 -8.99 -2.98 -3.56
CA ARG A 19 -9.32 -1.82 -2.73
C ARG A 19 -9.29 -2.16 -1.25
N ALA A 20 -9.79 -3.33 -0.89
CA ALA A 20 -9.79 -3.76 0.51
C ALA A 20 -8.36 -3.83 1.04
N TRP A 21 -7.43 -4.31 0.26
CA TRP A 21 -6.02 -4.37 0.63
C TRP A 21 -5.43 -2.99 0.87
N ALA A 22 -5.69 -2.05 -0.03
CA ALA A 22 -5.16 -0.69 0.07
C ALA A 22 -5.65 0.01 1.33
N LEU A 23 -6.90 -0.21 1.73
CA LEU A 23 -7.48 0.42 2.91
C LEU A 23 -6.97 -0.16 4.23
N ALA A 24 -6.39 -1.36 4.21
CA ALA A 24 -5.97 -2.05 5.42
C ALA A 24 -4.66 -1.50 6.02
N ASN A 25 -3.86 -0.76 5.23
CA ASN A 25 -2.56 -0.29 5.71
C ASN A 25 -2.26 1.12 5.17
N PRO A 26 -2.64 2.16 5.92
CA PRO A 26 -2.44 3.54 5.47
C PRO A 26 -0.98 3.93 5.27
N ALA A 27 -0.06 3.33 6.02
CA ALA A 27 1.36 3.63 5.84
C ALA A 27 1.88 3.13 4.49
N SER A 28 1.44 1.94 4.07
CA SER A 28 1.80 1.41 2.75
C SER A 28 1.21 2.26 1.62
N VAL A 29 -0.04 2.68 1.79
CA VAL A 29 -0.68 3.56 0.81
C VAL A 29 0.06 4.89 0.70
N PHE A 30 0.43 5.46 1.82
CA PHE A 30 1.18 6.72 1.84
C PHE A 30 2.54 6.56 1.16
N CYS A 31 3.23 5.45 1.39
CA CYS A 31 4.49 5.13 0.73
C CYS A 31 4.33 5.16 -0.80
N ALA A 32 3.31 4.47 -1.29
CA ALA A 32 3.04 4.44 -2.73
C ALA A 32 2.70 5.82 -3.28
N GLN A 33 1.92 6.60 -2.55
CA GLN A 33 1.55 7.95 -2.97
C GLN A 33 2.77 8.89 -3.00
N SER A 34 3.78 8.60 -2.20
CA SER A 34 5.03 9.36 -2.19
C SER A 34 5.99 8.95 -3.31
N GLY A 35 5.57 8.04 -4.17
CA GLY A 35 6.41 7.53 -5.25
C GLY A 35 7.32 6.40 -4.83
N GLY A 36 7.16 5.91 -3.61
CA GLY A 36 7.99 4.84 -3.07
C GLY A 36 7.39 3.47 -3.29
N LYS A 37 8.09 2.48 -2.79
CA LYS A 37 7.66 1.09 -2.88
C LYS A 37 7.66 0.48 -1.48
N SER A 38 6.52 -0.05 -1.08
CA SER A 38 6.38 -0.71 0.21
C SER A 38 6.93 -2.14 0.13
N GLU A 39 7.76 -2.50 1.11
CA GLU A 39 8.34 -3.84 1.19
C GLU A 39 8.22 -4.36 2.61
N ILE A 40 8.06 -5.67 2.76
CA ILE A 40 8.03 -6.32 4.06
C ILE A 40 9.38 -6.97 4.32
N ARG A 41 9.93 -6.73 5.51
CA ARG A 41 11.20 -7.31 5.93
C ARG A 41 11.02 -8.09 7.21
N LYS A 42 11.93 -9.01 7.48
CA LYS A 42 11.94 -9.79 8.71
C LYS A 42 13.04 -9.31 9.62
N GLY A 43 12.70 -9.13 10.89
CA GLY A 43 13.65 -8.72 11.89
C GLY A 43 13.53 -9.56 13.14
N ALA A 44 14.30 -9.21 14.17
CA ALA A 44 14.33 -9.96 15.43
C ALA A 44 12.98 -10.01 16.12
N ARG A 45 12.15 -8.99 15.92
CA ARG A 45 10.84 -8.89 16.57
C ARG A 45 9.68 -9.28 15.65
N GLY A 46 9.97 -9.83 14.47
CA GLY A 46 8.95 -10.21 13.50
C GLY A 46 9.04 -9.39 12.24
N GLN A 47 7.96 -9.39 11.48
CA GLN A 47 7.92 -8.66 10.21
C GLN A 47 7.65 -7.18 10.43
N TYR A 48 8.25 -6.36 9.58
CA TYR A 48 7.99 -4.92 9.59
C TYR A 48 8.02 -4.39 8.16
N GLY A 49 7.31 -3.27 7.94
CA GLY A 49 7.23 -2.66 6.62
C GLY A 49 8.22 -1.52 6.47
N VAL A 50 8.83 -1.43 5.29
CA VAL A 50 9.70 -0.31 4.94
C VAL A 50 9.22 0.32 3.66
N CYS A 51 9.56 1.60 3.47
CA CYS A 51 9.27 2.34 2.25
C CYS A 51 10.59 2.64 1.55
N ARG A 52 10.73 2.14 0.33
CA ARG A 52 11.86 2.47 -0.52
C ARG A 52 11.51 3.70 -1.34
N LEU A 53 12.11 4.82 -1.02
CA LEU A 53 11.80 6.09 -1.66
C LEU A 53 12.49 6.22 -3.03
N PRO A 54 12.00 7.13 -3.90
CA PRO A 54 12.58 7.31 -5.23
C PRO A 54 14.06 7.69 -5.23
N ASP A 55 14.53 8.33 -4.16
CA ASP A 55 15.93 8.72 -4.03
C ASP A 55 16.83 7.57 -3.55
N GLY A 56 16.26 6.39 -3.33
CA GLY A 56 17.01 5.22 -2.90
C GLY A 56 17.03 4.99 -1.40
N ARG A 57 16.52 5.92 -0.60
CA ARG A 57 16.47 5.74 0.85
C ARG A 57 15.44 4.68 1.22
N VAL A 58 15.75 3.91 2.24
CA VAL A 58 14.83 2.91 2.78
C VAL A 58 14.50 3.33 4.22
N VAL A 59 13.24 3.58 4.49
CA VAL A 59 12.79 4.08 5.80
C VAL A 59 11.68 3.17 6.33
N ASP A 60 11.52 3.15 7.66
CA ASP A 60 10.39 2.45 8.27
C ASP A 60 9.10 3.15 7.84
N GLU A 61 8.16 2.38 7.26
CA GLU A 61 7.00 3.04 6.64
C GLU A 61 6.06 3.70 7.63
N TRP A 62 5.91 3.16 8.85
CA TRP A 62 5.06 3.79 9.86
C TRP A 62 5.71 5.04 10.43
N ALA A 63 7.01 5.00 10.68
CA ALA A 63 7.72 6.18 11.15
C ALA A 63 7.68 7.30 10.10
N TYR A 64 7.86 6.95 8.84
CA TYR A 64 7.78 7.90 7.75
C TYR A 64 6.38 8.52 7.64
N PHE A 65 5.36 7.67 7.71
CA PHE A 65 3.98 8.12 7.66
C PHE A 65 3.67 9.13 8.76
N ARG A 66 4.05 8.82 10.00
CA ARG A 66 3.79 9.71 11.14
C ARG A 66 4.56 11.03 11.03
N ALA A 67 5.81 10.96 10.59
CA ALA A 67 6.63 12.16 10.46
C ALA A 67 6.07 13.12 9.41
N MET A 68 5.65 12.59 8.26
CA MET A 68 5.14 13.42 7.17
C MET A 68 3.75 13.96 7.49
N ARG A 69 2.94 13.21 8.20
CA ARG A 69 1.63 13.71 8.67
C ARG A 69 1.79 14.89 9.62
N GLY A 70 2.77 14.81 10.51
CA GLY A 70 3.04 15.89 11.45
C GLY A 70 3.44 17.17 10.75
N ARG A 71 4.19 17.05 9.67
CA ARG A 71 4.64 18.21 8.89
C ARG A 71 3.51 18.84 8.06
N ALA A 72 2.54 18.04 7.66
CA ALA A 72 1.45 18.52 6.83
C ALA A 72 0.51 19.46 7.57
N ARG A 73 0.60 19.53 8.88
CA ARG A 73 -0.16 20.49 9.67
C ARG A 73 0.57 21.85 9.72
#